data_b7eceaa0d6a46997a30db708c1cdd12a
#
_entry.id   b7eceaa0d6a46997a30db708c1cdd12a
#
_cell.length_a   1.000
_cell.length_b   1.000
_cell.length_c   1.000
_cell.angle_alpha   90.00
_cell.angle_beta   90.00
_cell.angle_gamma   90.00
#
_symmetry.space_group_name_H-M   'P 1'
#
loop_
_entity.id
_entity.type
_entity.pdbx_description
1 polymer ?
#
loop_
_entity_poly.entity_id
_entity_poly.type
_entity_poly.pdbx_seq_one_letter_code
_entity_poly.pdbx_strand_id
1 'polypeptide(L)'
;MLMPKRVKRRKQFRGTMTGKAMRGNTISYGEFGIVATEPCWIRSNQIEAARIAMTRYIKRGGRVWIKIFPDKPVTTKPAETRMGSGKGSLEYWVAVVKPGRVMFEIAGVAEETAREALRLATHKLPCKCKIVSKADLEGGVANEE
;
A
#
# COMPACT_ATOMS: atom_id res chain seq x y z
N MET A 1 0.87 8.21 12.45
CA MET A 1 0.86 7.68 11.08
C MET A 1 2.26 7.33 10.64
N LEU A 2 2.38 6.43 9.69
CA LEU A 2 3.67 5.99 9.21
C LEU A 2 4.40 7.10 8.46
N MET A 3 5.68 7.29 8.80
CA MET A 3 6.54 8.23 8.11
C MET A 3 7.99 7.89 8.42
N PRO A 4 8.94 8.25 7.55
CA PRO A 4 10.36 7.99 7.82
C PRO A 4 10.84 8.81 9.02
N LYS A 5 11.65 8.19 9.85
CA LYS A 5 12.25 8.88 11.01
C LYS A 5 13.36 9.84 10.59
N ARG A 6 14.09 9.47 9.55
CA ARG A 6 15.17 10.28 8.99
C ARG A 6 15.07 10.31 7.48
N VAL A 7 15.27 11.48 6.89
CA VAL A 7 15.31 11.63 5.44
C VAL A 7 16.44 12.56 5.05
N LYS A 8 17.21 12.15 4.06
CA LYS A 8 18.26 13.00 3.50
C LYS A 8 17.64 14.13 2.69
N ARG A 9 16.50 13.88 2.04
CA ARG A 9 15.77 14.88 1.28
C ARG A 9 14.29 14.78 1.60
N ARG A 10 13.70 15.88 2.01
CA ARG A 10 12.26 15.95 2.25
C ARG A 10 11.50 16.20 0.96
N LYS A 11 12.15 16.73 -0.06
CA LYS A 11 11.51 17.06 -1.33
C LYS A 11 12.14 16.22 -2.42
N GLN A 12 11.33 15.55 -3.23
CA GLN A 12 11.78 14.69 -4.30
C GLN A 12 10.99 14.95 -5.57
N PHE A 13 11.56 14.59 -6.71
CA PHE A 13 10.82 14.64 -7.96
C PHE A 13 9.70 13.60 -7.95
N ARG A 14 8.66 13.87 -8.74
CA ARG A 14 7.52 12.98 -8.83
C ARG A 14 7.91 11.56 -9.29
N GLY A 15 8.79 11.47 -10.27
CA GLY A 15 9.18 10.19 -10.83
C GLY A 15 8.10 9.58 -11.72
N THR A 16 8.30 8.32 -12.09
CA THR A 16 7.37 7.57 -12.91
C THR A 16 6.95 6.29 -12.21
N MET A 17 5.77 5.78 -12.57
CA MET A 17 5.23 4.54 -12.01
C MET A 17 5.04 3.49 -13.10
N THR A 18 6.00 3.39 -14.02
CA THR A 18 5.93 2.41 -15.10
C THR A 18 6.43 1.05 -14.64
N GLY A 19 5.95 0.00 -15.30
CA GLY A 19 6.38 -1.37 -15.05
C GLY A 19 5.61 -2.04 -13.93
N LYS A 20 5.99 -3.29 -13.66
CA LYS A 20 5.40 -4.13 -12.61
C LYS A 20 6.34 -4.19 -11.42
N ALA A 21 5.81 -4.58 -10.27
CA ALA A 21 6.62 -4.78 -9.09
C ALA A 21 7.58 -5.95 -9.28
N MET A 22 8.86 -5.69 -9.07
CA MET A 22 9.91 -6.73 -9.14
C MET A 22 10.21 -7.28 -7.76
N ARG A 23 9.89 -6.52 -6.72
CA ARG A 23 10.08 -6.92 -5.33
C ARG A 23 8.77 -6.73 -4.58
N GLY A 24 8.58 -7.52 -3.52
CA GLY A 24 7.36 -7.44 -2.73
C GLY A 24 6.14 -7.92 -3.49
N ASN A 25 6.32 -8.82 -4.45
CA ASN A 25 5.23 -9.39 -5.24
C ASN A 25 4.83 -10.78 -4.78
N THR A 26 5.31 -11.21 -3.63
CA THR A 26 4.96 -12.50 -3.03
C THR A 26 4.51 -12.32 -1.60
N ILE A 27 3.71 -13.27 -1.10
CA ILE A 27 3.30 -13.27 0.30
C ILE A 27 4.39 -13.97 1.10
N SER A 28 4.97 -13.26 2.07
CA SER A 28 6.11 -13.74 2.85
C SER A 28 5.72 -14.27 4.22
N TYR A 29 4.89 -13.56 4.95
CA TYR A 29 4.57 -13.87 6.33
C TYR A 29 3.14 -14.37 6.53
N GLY A 30 2.21 -13.92 5.70
CA GLY A 30 0.81 -14.23 5.84
C GLY A 30 0.36 -15.40 4.97
N GLU A 31 -0.93 -15.64 4.96
CA GLU A 31 -1.57 -16.65 4.14
C GLU A 31 -2.36 -16.02 3.00
N PHE A 32 -2.87 -14.81 3.23
CA PHE A 32 -3.65 -14.04 2.26
C PHE A 32 -3.13 -12.63 2.20
N GLY A 33 -3.35 -11.97 1.08
CA GLY A 33 -2.89 -10.61 0.93
C GLY A 33 -3.67 -9.81 -0.10
N ILE A 34 -3.41 -8.50 -0.10
CA ILE A 34 -3.98 -7.57 -1.07
C ILE A 34 -2.87 -7.21 -2.05
N VAL A 35 -3.14 -7.40 -3.33
CA VAL A 35 -2.20 -7.10 -4.42
C VAL A 35 -2.77 -5.96 -5.25
N ALA A 36 -1.94 -4.96 -5.53
CA ALA A 36 -2.34 -3.84 -6.39
C ALA A 36 -2.44 -4.32 -7.84
N THR A 37 -3.49 -3.91 -8.54
CA THR A 37 -3.66 -4.23 -9.95
C THR A 37 -3.37 -3.04 -10.86
N GLU A 38 -3.18 -1.86 -10.27
CA GLU A 38 -2.80 -0.66 -11.00
C GLU A 38 -1.79 0.15 -10.18
N PRO A 39 -0.98 1.01 -10.83
CA PRO A 39 -0.03 1.83 -10.07
C PRO A 39 -0.75 2.94 -9.32
N CYS A 40 -0.25 3.29 -8.14
CA CYS A 40 -0.84 4.37 -7.35
C CYS A 40 0.11 4.86 -6.26
N TRP A 41 -0.22 6.02 -5.73
CA TRP A 41 0.40 6.58 -4.54
C TRP A 41 -0.57 6.40 -3.37
N ILE A 42 -0.12 5.72 -2.33
CA ILE A 42 -0.95 5.46 -1.15
C ILE A 42 -0.43 6.33 0.00
N ARG A 43 -1.29 7.17 0.52
CA ARG A 43 -0.93 8.06 1.64
C ARG A 43 -0.81 7.29 2.94
N SER A 44 -0.03 7.81 3.86
CA SER A 44 0.12 7.18 5.18
C SER A 44 -1.22 7.02 5.91
N ASN A 45 -2.10 8.00 5.79
CA ASN A 45 -3.42 7.91 6.43
C ASN A 45 -4.31 6.84 5.81
N GLN A 46 -4.16 6.57 4.50
CA GLN A 46 -4.89 5.49 3.83
C GLN A 46 -4.39 4.13 4.28
N ILE A 47 -3.07 3.99 4.43
CA ILE A 47 -2.47 2.77 4.95
C ILE A 47 -2.99 2.49 6.36
N GLU A 48 -3.01 3.50 7.20
CA GLU A 48 -3.48 3.38 8.58
C GLU A 48 -4.98 3.03 8.61
N ALA A 49 -5.78 3.67 7.77
CA ALA A 49 -7.21 3.37 7.70
C ALA A 49 -7.47 1.93 7.27
N ALA A 50 -6.71 1.42 6.30
CA ALA A 50 -6.84 0.04 5.85
C ALA A 50 -6.45 -0.94 6.96
N ARG A 51 -5.36 -0.66 7.67
CA ARG A 51 -4.93 -1.47 8.81
C ARG A 51 -6.01 -1.54 9.89
N ILE A 52 -6.59 -0.42 10.24
CA ILE A 52 -7.64 -0.35 11.25
C ILE A 52 -8.87 -1.16 10.80
N ALA A 53 -9.27 -1.04 9.54
CA ALA A 53 -10.41 -1.78 9.02
C ALA A 53 -10.21 -3.29 9.14
N MET A 54 -9.02 -3.78 8.78
CA MET A 54 -8.69 -5.20 8.89
C MET A 54 -8.67 -5.66 10.34
N THR A 55 -8.00 -4.90 11.20
CA THR A 55 -7.84 -5.28 12.61
C THR A 55 -9.17 -5.31 13.34
N ARG A 56 -10.06 -4.39 13.05
CA ARG A 56 -11.41 -4.38 13.65
C ARG A 56 -12.21 -5.60 13.26
N TYR A 57 -12.12 -6.01 12.01
CA TYR A 57 -12.89 -7.14 11.54
C TYR A 57 -12.41 -8.47 12.13
N ILE A 58 -11.11 -8.69 12.14
CA ILE A 58 -10.54 -9.92 12.69
C ILE A 58 -10.46 -9.89 14.22
N LYS A 59 -10.67 -8.71 14.81
CA LYS A 59 -10.56 -8.48 16.25
C LYS A 59 -9.17 -8.88 16.73
N ARG A 60 -9.04 -9.85 17.61
CA ARG A 60 -7.75 -10.32 18.11
C ARG A 60 -7.38 -11.70 17.57
N GLY A 61 -8.10 -12.17 16.57
CA GLY A 61 -7.98 -13.54 16.10
C GLY A 61 -6.85 -13.81 15.13
N GLY A 62 -6.11 -12.80 14.69
CA GLY A 62 -5.10 -13.02 13.69
C GLY A 62 -4.01 -11.97 13.71
N ARG A 63 -3.17 -12.00 12.69
CA ARG A 63 -2.07 -11.06 12.50
C ARG A 63 -2.16 -10.38 11.15
N VAL A 64 -1.77 -9.10 11.13
CA VAL A 64 -1.74 -8.28 9.92
C VAL A 64 -0.32 -7.73 9.76
N TRP A 65 0.19 -7.79 8.55
CA TRP A 65 1.48 -7.18 8.20
C TRP A 65 1.25 -6.11 7.14
N ILE A 66 1.88 -4.95 7.33
CA ILE A 66 1.90 -3.88 6.34
C ILE A 66 3.20 -4.04 5.57
N LYS A 67 3.08 -4.27 4.26
CA LYS A 67 4.24 -4.57 3.40
C LYS A 67 4.71 -3.37 2.59
N ILE A 68 4.05 -2.24 2.74
CA ILE A 68 4.42 -0.99 2.05
C ILE A 68 4.72 0.07 3.10
N PHE A 69 5.57 1.01 2.75
CA PHE A 69 5.93 2.10 3.64
C PHE A 69 5.90 3.43 2.89
N PRO A 70 5.31 4.48 3.47
CA PRO A 70 5.23 5.79 2.80
C PRO A 70 6.54 6.55 2.98
N ASP A 71 7.46 6.35 2.06
CA ASP A 71 8.78 6.95 2.10
C ASP A 71 8.99 8.10 1.12
N LYS A 72 8.00 8.37 0.26
CA LYS A 72 8.09 9.46 -0.71
C LYS A 72 7.36 10.70 -0.20
N PRO A 73 8.06 11.83 -0.06
CA PRO A 73 7.40 13.07 0.33
C PRO A 73 6.67 13.71 -0.85
N VAL A 74 5.48 14.23 -0.60
CA VAL A 74 4.70 14.98 -1.58
C VAL A 74 4.57 16.41 -1.10
N THR A 75 4.88 17.35 -1.98
CA THR A 75 4.84 18.76 -1.66
C THR A 75 3.74 19.46 -2.44
N THR A 76 3.14 20.47 -1.84
CA THR A 76 2.20 21.35 -2.52
C THR A 76 2.62 22.79 -2.32
N LYS A 77 2.38 23.62 -3.33
CA LYS A 77 2.60 25.04 -3.21
C LYS A 77 1.31 25.70 -2.72
N PRO A 78 1.41 26.68 -1.82
CA PRO A 78 0.24 27.48 -1.45
C PRO A 78 -0.35 28.13 -2.71
N ALA A 79 -1.67 28.35 -2.69
CA ALA A 79 -2.36 28.96 -3.83
C ALA A 79 -1.78 30.32 -4.23
N GLU A 80 -1.20 31.03 -3.28
CA GLU A 80 -0.64 32.37 -3.49
C GLU A 80 0.79 32.35 -4.00
N THR A 81 1.43 31.17 -4.06
CA THR A 81 2.83 31.08 -4.51
C THR A 81 2.89 31.13 -6.02
N ARG A 82 3.78 32.00 -6.53
CA ARG A 82 3.99 32.08 -7.98
C ARG A 82 4.66 30.83 -8.49
N MET A 83 4.28 30.42 -9.70
CA MET A 83 4.91 29.29 -10.36
C MET A 83 6.40 29.57 -10.59
N GLY A 84 7.23 28.55 -10.36
CA GLY A 84 8.66 28.70 -10.56
C GLY A 84 9.45 29.20 -9.36
N SER A 85 8.79 29.53 -8.26
CA SER A 85 9.46 30.03 -7.05
C SER A 85 9.99 28.91 -6.15
N GLY A 86 10.31 27.74 -6.71
CA GLY A 86 10.81 26.59 -5.98
C GLY A 86 9.74 25.61 -5.59
N LYS A 87 10.13 24.51 -4.96
CA LYS A 87 9.21 23.48 -4.51
C LYS A 87 8.42 23.95 -3.29
N GLY A 88 7.16 23.54 -3.22
CA GLY A 88 6.32 23.83 -2.08
C GLY A 88 6.74 23.10 -0.82
N SER A 89 6.02 23.35 0.25
CA SER A 89 6.26 22.70 1.54
C SER A 89 5.87 21.23 1.50
N LEU A 90 6.53 20.43 2.33
CA LEU A 90 6.16 19.06 2.53
C LEU A 90 4.75 18.99 3.10
N GLU A 91 3.86 18.20 2.48
CA GLU A 91 2.50 18.07 2.92
C GLU A 91 2.21 16.69 3.52
N TYR A 92 2.58 15.63 2.81
CA TYR A 92 2.33 14.28 3.29
C TYR A 92 3.30 13.28 2.66
N TRP A 93 3.28 12.07 3.19
CA TRP A 93 4.12 10.97 2.71
C TRP A 93 3.26 9.93 2.02
N VAL A 94 3.81 9.33 0.95
CA VAL A 94 3.11 8.29 0.19
C VAL A 94 4.03 7.11 -0.06
N ALA A 95 3.41 5.94 -0.23
CA ALA A 95 4.07 4.75 -0.75
C ALA A 95 3.78 4.68 -2.24
N VAL A 96 4.83 4.51 -3.06
CA VAL A 96 4.68 4.33 -4.50
C VAL A 96 4.49 2.85 -4.75
N VAL A 97 3.33 2.48 -5.29
CA VAL A 97 2.95 1.10 -5.50
C VAL A 97 2.80 0.82 -6.99
N LYS A 98 3.45 -0.25 -7.45
CA LYS A 98 3.35 -0.72 -8.84
C LYS A 98 2.44 -1.95 -8.88
N PRO A 99 1.83 -2.24 -10.05
CA PRO A 99 1.00 -3.45 -10.18
C PRO A 99 1.77 -4.71 -9.78
N GLY A 100 1.11 -5.60 -9.08
CA GLY A 100 1.71 -6.85 -8.58
C GLY A 100 2.30 -6.75 -7.19
N ARG A 101 2.36 -5.57 -6.60
CA ARG A 101 2.89 -5.40 -5.25
C ARG A 101 1.91 -5.91 -4.21
N VAL A 102 2.37 -6.76 -3.31
CA VAL A 102 1.60 -7.17 -2.13
C VAL A 102 1.70 -6.04 -1.11
N MET A 103 0.56 -5.46 -0.76
CA MET A 103 0.51 -4.31 0.13
C MET A 103 0.27 -4.68 1.59
N PHE A 104 -0.58 -5.65 1.82
CA PHE A 104 -0.94 -6.12 3.16
C PHE A 104 -1.01 -7.64 3.16
N GLU A 105 -0.71 -8.24 4.29
CA GLU A 105 -0.82 -9.68 4.48
C GLU A 105 -1.59 -9.96 5.76
N ILE A 106 -2.29 -11.08 5.81
CA ILE A 106 -3.06 -11.50 6.97
C ILE A 106 -2.90 -13.01 7.16
N ALA A 107 -2.88 -13.44 8.41
CA ALA A 107 -2.79 -14.85 8.76
C ALA A 107 -3.45 -15.12 10.10
N GLY A 108 -3.65 -16.39 10.43
CA GLY A 108 -4.19 -16.80 11.71
C GLY A 108 -5.70 -16.72 11.82
N VAL A 109 -6.41 -16.59 10.70
CA VAL A 109 -7.87 -16.57 10.66
C VAL A 109 -8.36 -17.45 9.52
N ALA A 110 -9.64 -17.82 9.57
CA ALA A 110 -10.27 -18.61 8.53
C ALA A 110 -10.26 -17.82 7.20
N GLU A 111 -10.28 -18.55 6.08
CA GLU A 111 -10.21 -17.91 4.77
C GLU A 111 -11.33 -16.90 4.56
N GLU A 112 -12.57 -17.24 4.93
CA GLU A 112 -13.69 -16.33 4.77
C GLU A 112 -13.49 -15.04 5.55
N THR A 113 -13.02 -15.15 6.79
CA THR A 113 -12.73 -14.00 7.64
C THR A 113 -11.60 -13.16 7.05
N ALA A 114 -10.55 -13.81 6.58
CA ALA A 114 -9.41 -13.11 5.98
C ALA A 114 -9.83 -12.35 4.73
N ARG A 115 -10.57 -12.98 3.84
CA ARG A 115 -11.02 -12.35 2.60
C ARG A 115 -11.94 -11.16 2.86
N GLU A 116 -12.84 -11.27 3.83
CA GLU A 116 -13.71 -10.14 4.17
C GLU A 116 -12.95 -8.98 4.80
N ALA A 117 -12.01 -9.28 5.69
CA ALA A 117 -11.17 -8.24 6.29
C ALA A 117 -10.37 -7.49 5.22
N LEU A 118 -9.79 -8.23 4.27
CA LEU A 118 -9.04 -7.63 3.18
C LEU A 118 -9.94 -6.83 2.23
N ARG A 119 -11.16 -7.31 1.99
CA ARG A 119 -12.13 -6.57 1.18
C ARG A 119 -12.46 -5.21 1.80
N LEU A 120 -12.68 -5.20 3.11
CA LEU A 120 -12.94 -3.94 3.82
C LEU A 120 -11.75 -2.99 3.73
N ALA A 121 -10.54 -3.53 3.79
CA ALA A 121 -9.33 -2.71 3.66
C ALA A 121 -9.21 -2.11 2.25
N THR A 122 -9.61 -2.84 1.20
CA THR A 122 -9.50 -2.31 -0.17
C THR A 122 -10.36 -1.06 -0.36
N HIS A 123 -11.44 -0.92 0.38
CA HIS A 123 -12.29 0.27 0.29
C HIS A 123 -11.59 1.53 0.80
N LYS A 124 -10.52 1.38 1.56
CA LYS A 124 -9.74 2.50 2.09
C LYS A 124 -8.55 2.87 1.21
N LEU A 125 -8.26 2.06 0.20
CA LEU A 125 -7.13 2.27 -0.68
C LEU A 125 -7.56 2.99 -1.97
N PRO A 126 -6.68 3.81 -2.56
CA PRO A 126 -7.04 4.61 -3.73
C PRO A 126 -6.98 3.85 -5.06
N CYS A 127 -6.39 2.67 -5.07
CA CYS A 127 -6.20 1.91 -6.31
C CYS A 127 -7.03 0.64 -6.31
N LYS A 128 -7.16 0.07 -7.50
CA LYS A 128 -7.82 -1.23 -7.66
C LYS A 128 -6.88 -2.32 -7.15
N CYS A 129 -7.45 -3.26 -6.43
CA CYS A 129 -6.71 -4.32 -5.78
C CYS A 129 -7.44 -5.65 -5.96
N LYS A 130 -6.69 -6.74 -5.79
CA LYS A 130 -7.30 -8.07 -5.71
C LYS A 130 -6.79 -8.77 -4.47
N ILE A 131 -7.59 -9.70 -3.97
CA ILE A 131 -7.26 -10.50 -2.79
C ILE A 131 -6.73 -11.84 -3.29
N VAL A 132 -5.56 -12.24 -2.79
CA VAL A 132 -4.92 -13.48 -3.22
C VAL A 132 -4.52 -14.30 -2.01
N SER A 133 -4.42 -15.62 -2.20
CA SER A 133 -3.84 -16.51 -1.21
C SER A 133 -2.38 -16.73 -1.56
N LYS A 134 -1.61 -17.22 -0.59
CA LYS A 134 -0.22 -17.57 -0.83
C LYS A 134 -0.12 -18.66 -1.91
N ALA A 135 -1.02 -19.62 -1.87
CA ALA A 135 -1.09 -20.66 -2.87
C ALA A 135 -1.37 -20.12 -4.27
N ASP A 136 -2.24 -19.12 -4.38
CA ASP A 136 -2.55 -18.47 -5.66
C ASP A 136 -1.30 -17.87 -6.29
N LEU A 137 -0.47 -17.19 -5.49
CA LEU A 137 0.74 -16.56 -6.00
C LEU A 137 1.82 -17.58 -6.34
N GLU A 138 1.99 -18.62 -5.53
CA GLU A 138 2.99 -19.64 -5.76
C GLU A 138 2.66 -20.53 -6.93
N GLY A 139 1.40 -20.91 -7.08
CA GLY A 139 0.97 -21.80 -8.14
C GLY A 139 0.41 -21.10 -9.36
N GLY A 140 0.09 -19.81 -9.24
CA GLY A 140 -0.63 -19.08 -10.25
C GLY A 140 0.17 -18.04 -11.00
N VAL A 141 1.47 -18.17 -11.03
CA VAL A 141 2.32 -17.20 -11.73
C VAL A 141 1.91 -17.04 -13.20
N ALA A 142 1.40 -18.09 -13.78
CA ALA A 142 0.95 -18.09 -15.17
C ALA A 142 -0.41 -17.38 -15.36
N ASN A 143 -1.11 -17.09 -14.31
CA ASN A 143 -2.48 -16.55 -14.36
C ASN A 143 -2.55 -15.06 -14.03
N GLU A 144 -1.60 -14.32 -14.47
CA GLU A 144 -1.51 -12.88 -14.19
C GLU A 144 -2.34 -12.03 -15.14
N GLU A 145 -3.42 -12.49 -15.59
CA GLU A 145 -4.27 -11.72 -16.50
C GLU A 145 -5.20 -10.75 -15.80
#